data_d62e37b7c9308246363518207464354f
#
_entry.id   d62e37b7c9308246363518207464354f
#
_cell.length_a   1.000
_cell.length_b   1.000
_cell.length_c   1.000
_cell.angle_alpha   90.00
_cell.angle_beta   90.00
_cell.angle_gamma   90.00
#
_symmetry.space_group_name_H-M   'P 1'
#
loop_
_entity.id
_entity.type
_entity.pdbx_description
1 polymer ?
#
loop_
_entity_poly.entity_id
_entity_poly.type
_entity_poly.pdbx_seq_one_letter_code
_entity_poly.pdbx_strand_id
1 'polypeptide(L)'
;FNNTRSDILVQRNASVPLYTGLSLPRENIGETVNRGVDWSVNFSETSREFKYNLGFNLTYAQSEVIFRDEAANIPEWQKSTGKAVDSWVVYETNGIYRTQAEVDNSAHFSGAKPGDLWVKDTDKDGSITSNDRVRIPQSATPKIAYGIPMKAEYKRISIDLLWTGQSMAKQMILPQAQGSIVSPPTWLYNDRYTADNPNSKYPVAFNDTDPRNNIAADFWLRDASFFRLKSLEVSYVLPEKMLSRFGILNMRFYAGGTNLFSIDNMKQYNLDPETNNTTGVNYPQTRIYRVGVNISL
;
A
#
# COMPACT_ATOMS: atom_id res chain seq x y z
N PHE A 1 1.87 -22.63 5.08
CA PHE A 1 2.40 -22.95 3.76
C PHE A 1 3.86 -22.49 3.62
N ASN A 2 4.57 -23.14 2.72
CA ASN A 2 5.94 -22.79 2.35
C ASN A 2 6.09 -23.12 0.86
N ASN A 3 6.07 -22.10 0.02
CA ASN A 3 6.10 -22.24 -1.43
C ASN A 3 7.42 -21.71 -1.98
N THR A 4 8.27 -22.60 -2.47
CA THR A 4 9.49 -22.23 -3.18
C THR A 4 9.21 -22.21 -4.68
N ARG A 5 9.68 -21.16 -5.36
CA ARG A 5 9.63 -21.03 -6.80
C ARG A 5 11.04 -20.87 -7.33
N SER A 6 11.48 -21.84 -8.10
CA SER A 6 12.76 -21.86 -8.82
C SER A 6 12.57 -21.53 -10.30
N ASP A 7 13.67 -21.51 -11.02
CA ASP A 7 13.71 -21.29 -12.46
C ASP A 7 13.05 -20.00 -12.92
N ILE A 8 13.13 -18.94 -12.08
CA ILE A 8 12.60 -17.62 -12.40
C ILE A 8 13.56 -16.93 -13.36
N LEU A 9 12.99 -16.38 -14.43
CA LEU A 9 13.73 -15.65 -15.44
C LEU A 9 14.30 -14.34 -14.86
N VAL A 10 15.61 -14.28 -14.73
CA VAL A 10 16.34 -13.10 -14.21
C VAL A 10 17.41 -12.62 -15.20
N GLN A 11 17.73 -11.33 -15.16
CA GLN A 11 18.84 -10.76 -15.91
C GLN A 11 20.16 -11.19 -15.26
N ARG A 12 21.11 -11.69 -16.04
CA ARG A 12 22.46 -11.96 -15.55
C ARG A 12 23.27 -10.66 -15.46
N ASN A 13 23.64 -10.30 -14.24
CA ASN A 13 24.34 -9.05 -13.95
C ASN A 13 25.73 -9.25 -13.33
N ALA A 14 25.97 -10.39 -12.67
CA ALA A 14 27.25 -10.67 -12.00
C ALA A 14 28.34 -11.18 -12.96
N SER A 15 27.95 -11.83 -14.05
CA SER A 15 28.87 -12.63 -14.87
C SER A 15 29.60 -11.83 -15.95
N VAL A 16 29.16 -10.61 -16.27
CA VAL A 16 29.81 -9.77 -17.31
C VAL A 16 29.88 -8.33 -16.84
N PRO A 17 31.08 -7.76 -16.74
CA PRO A 17 31.25 -6.34 -16.45
C PRO A 17 30.60 -5.45 -17.50
N LEU A 18 29.92 -4.38 -17.06
CA LEU A 18 29.21 -3.42 -17.93
C LEU A 18 30.08 -2.78 -19.02
N TYR A 19 31.39 -2.66 -18.79
CA TYR A 19 32.34 -2.07 -19.76
C TYR A 19 32.55 -2.92 -21.03
N THR A 20 32.09 -4.17 -21.04
CA THR A 20 32.20 -5.03 -22.23
C THR A 20 31.17 -4.67 -23.32
N GLY A 21 30.15 -3.88 -22.98
CA GLY A 21 29.04 -3.55 -23.88
C GLY A 21 28.13 -4.73 -24.23
N LEU A 22 28.37 -5.89 -23.64
CA LEU A 22 27.54 -7.10 -23.84
C LEU A 22 26.40 -7.14 -22.86
N SER A 23 25.18 -7.27 -23.34
CA SER A 23 24.02 -7.62 -22.52
C SER A 23 23.80 -9.13 -22.58
N LEU A 24 23.93 -9.80 -21.44
CA LEU A 24 23.61 -11.22 -21.36
C LEU A 24 22.11 -11.46 -21.48
N PRO A 25 21.70 -12.58 -22.07
CA PRO A 25 20.30 -12.97 -22.08
C PRO A 25 19.81 -13.23 -20.65
N ARG A 26 18.49 -13.16 -20.46
CA ARG A 26 17.88 -13.60 -19.23
C ARG A 26 17.97 -15.12 -19.12
N GLU A 27 18.17 -15.63 -17.92
CA GLU A 27 18.24 -17.05 -17.64
C GLU A 27 17.31 -17.44 -16.49
N ASN A 28 16.88 -18.70 -16.50
CA ASN A 28 15.98 -19.27 -15.49
C ASN A 28 16.78 -19.77 -14.29
N ILE A 29 17.31 -18.84 -13.47
CA ILE A 29 18.16 -19.14 -12.33
C ILE A 29 17.67 -18.49 -11.02
N GLY A 30 16.66 -17.65 -11.09
CA GLY A 30 16.14 -16.98 -9.90
C GLY A 30 15.35 -17.93 -8.99
N GLU A 31 15.46 -17.71 -7.69
CA GLU A 31 14.72 -18.47 -6.69
C GLU A 31 14.10 -17.55 -5.65
N THR A 32 12.84 -17.79 -5.32
CA THR A 32 12.11 -17.09 -4.28
C THR A 32 11.33 -18.06 -3.42
N VAL A 33 11.08 -17.67 -2.18
CA VAL A 33 10.20 -18.41 -1.28
C VAL A 33 9.11 -17.50 -0.75
N ASN A 34 7.91 -18.06 -0.59
CA ASN A 34 6.80 -17.42 0.11
C ASN A 34 6.32 -18.33 1.23
N ARG A 35 6.42 -17.84 2.46
CA ARG A 35 6.07 -18.60 3.68
C ARG A 35 4.98 -17.87 4.42
N GLY A 36 4.07 -18.64 5.01
CA GLY A 36 3.00 -18.01 5.75
C GLY A 36 2.06 -18.97 6.42
N VAL A 37 1.04 -18.37 7.02
CA VAL A 37 -0.06 -19.07 7.70
C VAL A 37 -1.37 -18.49 7.21
N ASP A 38 -2.28 -19.38 6.80
CA ASP A 38 -3.68 -19.07 6.55
C ASP A 38 -4.50 -19.64 7.69
N TRP A 39 -5.30 -18.79 8.29
CA TRP A 39 -6.18 -19.17 9.37
C TRP A 39 -7.60 -18.72 9.09
N SER A 40 -8.56 -19.63 9.31
CA SER A 40 -9.98 -19.37 9.14
C SER A 40 -10.77 -20.00 10.29
N VAL A 41 -11.60 -19.22 10.90
CA VAL A 41 -12.55 -19.65 11.94
C VAL A 41 -13.93 -19.17 11.56
N ASN A 42 -14.90 -20.05 11.69
CA ASN A 42 -16.30 -19.72 11.50
C ASN A 42 -17.12 -20.25 12.67
N PHE A 43 -17.95 -19.39 13.22
CA PHE A 43 -18.85 -19.72 14.33
C PHE A 43 -20.27 -19.37 13.92
N SER A 44 -21.19 -20.35 13.99
CA SER A 44 -22.57 -20.16 13.54
C SER A 44 -23.58 -20.79 14.48
N GLU A 45 -24.71 -20.14 14.64
CA GLU A 45 -25.91 -20.64 15.32
C GLU A 45 -27.10 -20.47 14.37
N THR A 46 -27.78 -21.56 14.05
CA THR A 46 -28.87 -21.57 13.08
C THR A 46 -30.17 -22.18 13.62
N SER A 47 -30.13 -22.75 14.81
CA SER A 47 -31.25 -23.49 15.42
C SER A 47 -32.21 -22.61 16.21
N ARG A 48 -31.84 -21.34 16.50
CA ARG A 48 -32.64 -20.41 17.32
C ARG A 48 -33.33 -19.36 16.46
N GLU A 49 -34.25 -18.60 17.07
CA GLU A 49 -34.85 -17.42 16.41
C GLU A 49 -33.81 -16.38 15.99
N PHE A 50 -32.78 -16.22 16.79
CA PHE A 50 -31.62 -15.40 16.46
C PHE A 50 -30.53 -16.29 15.86
N LYS A 51 -30.35 -16.18 14.56
CA LYS A 51 -29.34 -16.90 13.80
C LYS A 51 -28.18 -15.97 13.50
N TYR A 52 -26.97 -16.49 13.59
CA TYR A 52 -25.80 -15.70 13.22
C TYR A 52 -24.69 -16.56 12.66
N ASN A 53 -23.84 -15.93 11.88
CA ASN A 53 -22.59 -16.47 11.37
C ASN A 53 -21.52 -15.40 11.53
N LEU A 54 -20.44 -15.76 12.23
CA LEU A 54 -19.27 -14.91 12.46
C LEU A 54 -18.05 -15.63 11.91
N GLY A 55 -17.45 -15.07 10.88
CA GLY A 55 -16.21 -15.57 10.31
C GLY A 55 -15.04 -14.66 10.65
N PHE A 56 -13.85 -15.25 10.72
CA PHE A 56 -12.58 -14.54 10.75
C PHE A 56 -11.58 -15.28 9.87
N ASN A 57 -11.02 -14.57 8.89
CA ASN A 57 -9.99 -15.09 8.01
C ASN A 57 -8.75 -14.21 8.17
N LEU A 58 -7.59 -14.83 8.31
CA LEU A 58 -6.30 -14.17 8.43
C LEU A 58 -5.28 -14.89 7.57
N THR A 59 -4.58 -14.14 6.75
CA THR A 59 -3.38 -14.58 6.04
C THR A 59 -2.19 -13.77 6.54
N TYR A 60 -1.16 -14.46 7.00
CA TYR A 60 0.17 -13.88 7.15
C TYR A 60 1.10 -14.51 6.15
N ALA A 61 1.72 -13.71 5.29
CA ALA A 61 2.62 -14.17 4.24
C ALA A 61 3.86 -13.28 4.16
N GLN A 62 5.01 -13.89 3.98
CA GLN A 62 6.28 -13.20 3.76
C GLN A 62 7.02 -13.82 2.59
N SER A 63 7.32 -13.03 1.60
CA SER A 63 8.16 -13.40 0.47
C SER A 63 9.63 -13.06 0.74
N GLU A 64 10.53 -13.86 0.16
CA GLU A 64 11.97 -13.66 0.25
C GLU A 64 12.64 -14.09 -1.05
N VAL A 65 13.59 -13.29 -1.53
CA VAL A 65 14.48 -13.66 -2.63
C VAL A 65 15.57 -14.56 -2.08
N ILE A 66 15.59 -15.82 -2.51
CA ILE A 66 16.63 -16.80 -2.11
C ILE A 66 17.86 -16.60 -2.97
N PHE A 67 17.65 -16.48 -4.29
CA PHE A 67 18.73 -16.27 -5.23
C PHE A 67 18.32 -15.32 -6.35
N ARG A 68 19.22 -14.39 -6.63
CA ARG A 68 19.18 -13.50 -7.80
C ARG A 68 20.62 -13.21 -8.21
N ASP A 69 20.89 -13.18 -9.52
CA ASP A 69 22.21 -12.83 -10.04
C ASP A 69 22.40 -11.30 -9.92
N GLU A 70 23.02 -10.88 -8.83
CA GLU A 70 23.24 -9.47 -8.51
C GLU A 70 24.62 -9.02 -8.99
N ALA A 71 24.73 -7.78 -9.47
CA ALA A 71 26.01 -7.25 -9.94
C ALA A 71 27.04 -7.24 -8.80
N ALA A 72 28.29 -7.57 -9.13
CA ALA A 72 29.37 -7.74 -8.15
C ALA A 72 29.66 -6.49 -7.29
N ASN A 73 29.35 -5.29 -7.83
CA ASN A 73 29.62 -4.00 -7.17
C ASN A 73 28.42 -3.40 -6.45
N ILE A 74 27.30 -4.14 -6.32
CA ILE A 74 26.16 -3.65 -5.55
C ILE A 74 26.49 -3.67 -4.06
N PRO A 75 26.32 -2.55 -3.33
CA PRO A 75 26.47 -2.53 -1.89
C PRO A 75 25.58 -3.57 -1.19
N GLU A 76 26.06 -4.16 -0.10
CA GLU A 76 25.34 -5.22 0.65
C GLU A 76 23.93 -4.77 1.07
N TRP A 77 23.77 -3.50 1.45
CA TRP A 77 22.47 -2.94 1.86
C TRP A 77 21.48 -2.73 0.72
N GLN A 78 21.91 -2.86 -0.54
CA GLN A 78 21.06 -2.80 -1.72
C GLN A 78 20.67 -4.17 -2.27
N LYS A 79 21.34 -5.24 -1.86
CA LYS A 79 21.07 -6.59 -2.35
C LYS A 79 19.62 -7.02 -2.08
N SER A 80 19.05 -7.72 -3.04
CA SER A 80 17.69 -8.26 -2.94
C SER A 80 17.65 -9.62 -2.26
N THR A 81 18.73 -10.40 -2.34
CA THR A 81 18.86 -11.70 -1.69
C THR A 81 18.66 -11.57 -0.17
N GLY A 82 17.79 -12.40 0.39
CA GLY A 82 17.39 -12.34 1.80
C GLY A 82 16.37 -11.25 2.12
N LYS A 83 15.82 -10.55 1.13
CA LYS A 83 14.80 -9.50 1.32
C LYS A 83 13.49 -9.86 0.64
N ALA A 84 12.42 -9.14 0.99
CA ALA A 84 11.13 -9.32 0.31
C ALA A 84 11.25 -9.05 -1.19
N VAL A 85 10.51 -9.82 -2.00
CA VAL A 85 10.60 -9.80 -3.47
C VAL A 85 10.41 -8.39 -4.05
N ASP A 86 9.47 -7.62 -3.50
CA ASP A 86 9.09 -6.26 -3.91
C ASP A 86 9.49 -5.19 -2.89
N SER A 87 10.56 -5.44 -2.12
CA SER A 87 11.08 -4.50 -1.14
C SER A 87 11.57 -3.20 -1.80
N TRP A 88 11.27 -2.07 -1.14
CA TRP A 88 11.65 -0.75 -1.63
C TRP A 88 13.16 -0.51 -1.53
N VAL A 89 13.72 0.12 -2.56
CA VAL A 89 15.10 0.65 -2.55
C VAL A 89 14.99 2.17 -2.52
N VAL A 90 15.39 2.76 -1.40
CA VAL A 90 15.14 4.18 -1.10
C VAL A 90 16.38 4.83 -0.50
N TYR A 91 16.45 6.15 -0.60
CA TYR A 91 17.33 6.92 0.25
C TYR A 91 16.75 7.00 1.65
N GLU A 92 17.58 6.77 2.67
CA GLU A 92 17.23 7.12 4.04
C GLU A 92 17.40 8.61 4.27
N THR A 93 16.54 9.21 5.07
CA THR A 93 16.54 10.65 5.31
C THR A 93 16.57 11.00 6.80
N ASN A 94 17.19 12.14 7.12
CA ASN A 94 17.10 12.80 8.42
C ASN A 94 15.97 13.84 8.48
N GLY A 95 15.07 13.81 7.48
CA GLY A 95 13.99 14.78 7.31
C GLY A 95 14.32 15.84 6.29
N ILE A 96 14.21 17.10 6.66
CA ILE A 96 14.36 18.27 5.77
C ILE A 96 15.44 19.19 6.37
N TYR A 97 16.34 19.70 5.56
CA TYR A 97 17.29 20.74 5.99
C TYR A 97 16.54 21.98 6.49
N ARG A 98 16.88 22.44 7.68
CA ARG A 98 16.27 23.63 8.29
C ARG A 98 17.13 24.86 8.14
N THR A 99 18.45 24.67 8.16
CA THR A 99 19.45 25.73 8.12
C THR A 99 20.52 25.49 7.07
N GLN A 100 21.16 26.55 6.61
CA GLN A 100 22.31 26.44 5.70
C GLN A 100 23.49 25.69 6.35
N ALA A 101 23.67 25.87 7.66
CA ALA A 101 24.73 25.17 8.39
C ALA A 101 24.54 23.63 8.38
N GLU A 102 23.32 23.13 8.41
CA GLU A 102 23.04 21.69 8.26
C GLU A 102 23.44 21.19 6.87
N VAL A 103 23.17 21.96 5.81
CA VAL A 103 23.58 21.64 4.45
C VAL A 103 25.12 21.61 4.35
N ASP A 104 25.77 22.68 4.82
CA ASP A 104 27.22 22.86 4.66
C ASP A 104 28.04 21.83 5.46
N ASN A 105 27.49 21.29 6.55
CA ASN A 105 28.14 20.30 7.42
C ASN A 105 27.78 18.84 7.12
N SER A 106 27.06 18.55 6.03
CA SER A 106 26.69 17.18 5.66
C SER A 106 26.90 16.92 4.18
N ALA A 107 27.04 15.65 3.81
CA ALA A 107 26.96 15.23 2.42
C ALA A 107 25.56 15.58 1.87
N HIS A 108 25.52 16.14 0.67
CA HIS A 108 24.26 16.61 0.07
C HIS A 108 24.31 16.57 -1.46
N PHE A 109 23.15 16.59 -2.09
CA PHE A 109 23.06 16.77 -3.54
C PHE A 109 23.52 18.15 -3.95
N SER A 110 24.12 18.27 -5.13
CA SER A 110 24.55 19.56 -5.68
C SER A 110 23.40 20.58 -5.68
N GLY A 111 23.68 21.77 -5.14
CA GLY A 111 22.71 22.87 -5.04
C GLY A 111 21.64 22.66 -3.98
N ALA A 112 21.85 21.78 -3.02
CA ALA A 112 20.97 21.64 -1.87
C ALA A 112 20.90 22.93 -1.05
N LYS A 113 19.74 23.18 -0.45
CA LYS A 113 19.42 24.38 0.35
C LYS A 113 18.44 24.05 1.46
N PRO A 114 18.28 24.92 2.46
CA PRO A 114 17.23 24.76 3.45
C PRO A 114 15.86 24.55 2.79
N GLY A 115 15.13 23.56 3.28
CA GLY A 115 13.86 23.10 2.71
C GLY A 115 13.96 21.87 1.82
N ASP A 116 15.13 21.46 1.37
CA ASP A 116 15.32 20.21 0.63
C ASP A 116 15.39 18.99 1.56
N LEU A 117 15.18 17.79 1.03
CA LEU A 117 15.35 16.55 1.79
C LEU A 117 16.80 16.35 2.22
N TRP A 118 16.99 16.02 3.48
CA TRP A 118 18.28 15.69 4.05
C TRP A 118 18.52 14.18 3.95
N VAL A 119 19.15 13.79 2.86
CA VAL A 119 19.50 12.39 2.60
C VAL A 119 20.74 12.01 3.42
N LYS A 120 20.76 10.79 3.93
CA LYS A 120 21.92 10.22 4.63
C LYS A 120 22.96 9.73 3.65
N ASP A 121 24.20 10.02 3.92
CA ASP A 121 25.38 9.41 3.33
C ASP A 121 25.59 8.03 3.99
N THR A 122 25.16 6.98 3.31
CA THR A 122 25.13 5.61 3.86
C THR A 122 26.51 4.96 3.80
N ASP A 123 27.26 5.17 2.73
CA ASP A 123 28.61 4.61 2.53
C ASP A 123 29.71 5.50 3.14
N LYS A 124 29.35 6.71 3.57
CA LYS A 124 30.23 7.71 4.23
C LYS A 124 31.39 8.17 3.35
N ASP A 125 31.15 8.27 2.06
CA ASP A 125 32.15 8.74 1.09
C ASP A 125 32.17 10.29 0.96
N GLY A 126 31.23 10.99 1.62
CA GLY A 126 31.06 12.44 1.61
C GLY A 126 30.23 12.97 0.45
N SER A 127 29.61 12.10 -0.33
CA SER A 127 28.82 12.46 -1.51
C SER A 127 27.53 11.64 -1.56
N ILE A 128 26.40 12.28 -1.90
CA ILE A 128 25.14 11.53 -2.08
C ILE A 128 25.06 10.98 -3.50
N THR A 129 25.09 9.66 -3.61
CA THR A 129 25.05 8.92 -4.88
C THR A 129 23.97 7.83 -4.88
N SER A 130 23.88 7.05 -5.94
CA SER A 130 23.00 5.87 -5.97
C SER A 130 23.41 4.77 -4.99
N ASN A 131 24.64 4.78 -4.48
CA ASN A 131 25.13 3.81 -3.51
C ASN A 131 24.51 4.02 -2.13
N ASP A 132 24.06 5.24 -1.82
CA ASP A 132 23.41 5.57 -0.55
C ASP A 132 21.97 5.06 -0.42
N ARG A 133 21.41 4.52 -1.50
CA ARG A 133 20.09 3.90 -1.42
C ARG A 133 20.16 2.58 -0.66
N VAL A 134 19.20 2.35 0.21
CA VAL A 134 19.09 1.17 1.08
C VAL A 134 17.84 0.38 0.71
N ARG A 135 17.96 -0.93 0.67
CA ARG A 135 16.82 -1.81 0.53
C ARG A 135 16.19 -2.07 1.89
N ILE A 136 14.98 -1.59 2.07
CA ILE A 136 14.24 -1.73 3.32
C ILE A 136 13.37 -3.00 3.31
N PRO A 137 13.06 -3.60 4.49
CA PRO A 137 12.29 -4.85 4.57
C PRO A 137 10.79 -4.70 4.29
N GLN A 138 10.32 -3.47 4.09
CA GLN A 138 8.93 -3.16 3.78
C GLN A 138 8.70 -3.18 2.28
N SER A 139 7.48 -3.51 1.89
CA SER A 139 7.02 -3.55 0.50
C SER A 139 5.62 -2.96 0.36
N ALA A 140 5.15 -2.82 -0.87
CA ALA A 140 3.77 -2.45 -1.16
C ALA A 140 2.80 -3.62 -0.89
N THR A 141 3.29 -4.86 -0.97
CA THR A 141 2.49 -6.05 -0.67
C THR A 141 2.30 -6.21 0.83
N PRO A 142 1.06 -6.28 1.34
CA PRO A 142 0.80 -6.48 2.76
C PRO A 142 1.28 -7.86 3.21
N LYS A 143 1.89 -7.92 4.39
CA LYS A 143 2.22 -9.21 5.02
C LYS A 143 1.03 -9.82 5.75
N ILE A 144 0.08 -8.99 6.18
CA ILE A 144 -1.14 -9.42 6.86
C ILE A 144 -2.34 -8.94 6.04
N ALA A 145 -3.23 -9.88 5.70
CA ALA A 145 -4.55 -9.59 5.16
C ALA A 145 -5.61 -10.31 6.01
N TYR A 146 -6.72 -9.65 6.27
CA TYR A 146 -7.78 -10.23 7.09
C TYR A 146 -9.15 -9.83 6.62
N GLY A 147 -10.13 -10.71 6.91
CA GLY A 147 -11.54 -10.50 6.61
C GLY A 147 -12.43 -10.99 7.75
N ILE A 148 -13.49 -10.24 8.04
CA ILE A 148 -14.48 -10.57 9.07
C ILE A 148 -15.86 -10.52 8.44
N PRO A 149 -16.33 -11.62 7.81
CA PRO A 149 -17.70 -11.76 7.38
C PRO A 149 -18.59 -11.99 8.61
N MET A 150 -19.68 -11.25 8.69
CA MET A 150 -20.65 -11.33 9.77
C MET A 150 -22.05 -11.32 9.18
N LYS A 151 -22.88 -12.26 9.61
CA LYS A 151 -24.29 -12.29 9.28
C LYS A 151 -25.10 -12.49 10.55
N ALA A 152 -26.16 -11.73 10.69
CA ALA A 152 -27.13 -11.91 11.76
C ALA A 152 -28.55 -11.89 11.17
N GLU A 153 -29.40 -12.78 11.66
CA GLU A 153 -30.80 -12.87 11.26
C GLU A 153 -31.67 -13.02 12.49
N TYR A 154 -32.63 -12.16 12.62
CA TYR A 154 -33.64 -12.24 13.66
C TYR A 154 -35.02 -12.07 13.04
N LYS A 155 -35.86 -13.13 13.16
CA LYS A 155 -37.17 -13.19 12.52
C LYS A 155 -37.11 -12.92 11.02
N ARG A 156 -37.40 -11.70 10.59
CA ARG A 156 -37.52 -11.29 9.19
C ARG A 156 -36.47 -10.25 8.79
N ILE A 157 -35.65 -9.85 9.72
CA ILE A 157 -34.56 -8.89 9.50
C ILE A 157 -33.26 -9.65 9.38
N SER A 158 -32.46 -9.36 8.36
CA SER A 158 -31.08 -9.82 8.28
C SER A 158 -30.14 -8.65 8.09
N ILE A 159 -28.94 -8.82 8.65
CA ILE A 159 -27.81 -7.88 8.52
C ILE A 159 -26.61 -8.70 8.05
N ASP A 160 -26.03 -8.29 6.94
CA ASP A 160 -24.81 -8.85 6.38
C ASP A 160 -23.71 -7.78 6.39
N LEU A 161 -22.56 -8.11 6.97
CA LEU A 161 -21.41 -7.23 7.11
C LEU A 161 -20.16 -7.93 6.62
N LEU A 162 -19.32 -7.20 5.91
CA LEU A 162 -17.98 -7.65 5.59
C LEU A 162 -16.98 -6.55 5.96
N TRP A 163 -16.13 -6.85 6.91
CA TRP A 163 -14.95 -6.06 7.20
C TRP A 163 -13.74 -6.67 6.53
N THR A 164 -12.88 -5.84 5.98
CA THR A 164 -11.60 -6.24 5.39
C THR A 164 -10.50 -5.32 5.86
N GLY A 165 -9.29 -5.83 5.88
CA GLY A 165 -8.14 -5.02 6.22
C GLY A 165 -6.82 -5.65 5.82
N GLN A 166 -5.79 -4.83 5.87
CA GLN A 166 -4.41 -5.26 5.67
C GLN A 166 -3.49 -4.50 6.62
N SER A 167 -2.30 -5.07 6.83
CA SER A 167 -1.26 -4.45 7.64
C SER A 167 0.13 -4.81 7.14
N MET A 168 1.13 -4.06 7.59
CA MET A 168 2.53 -4.24 7.21
C MET A 168 2.78 -4.03 5.71
N ALA A 169 2.04 -3.10 5.10
CA ALA A 169 2.28 -2.60 3.75
C ALA A 169 2.70 -1.14 3.81
N LYS A 170 3.60 -0.73 2.92
CA LYS A 170 3.97 0.68 2.74
C LYS A 170 3.83 1.08 1.28
N GLN A 171 3.20 2.21 1.04
CA GLN A 171 3.14 2.83 -0.27
C GLN A 171 4.07 4.03 -0.34
N MET A 172 4.74 4.18 -1.47
CA MET A 172 5.49 5.38 -1.78
C MET A 172 4.55 6.39 -2.42
N ILE A 173 4.48 7.58 -1.82
CA ILE A 173 3.76 8.71 -2.37
C ILE A 173 4.82 9.71 -2.84
N LEU A 174 5.15 9.67 -4.12
CA LEU A 174 5.92 10.73 -4.75
C LEU A 174 4.91 11.72 -5.32
N PRO A 175 4.71 12.89 -4.71
CA PRO A 175 3.80 13.90 -5.21
C PRO A 175 4.44 14.58 -6.42
N GLN A 176 4.46 13.88 -7.55
CA GLN A 176 4.96 14.43 -8.81
C GLN A 176 4.01 15.53 -9.27
N ALA A 177 4.54 16.73 -9.34
CA ALA A 177 4.02 17.69 -10.27
C ALA A 177 4.38 17.18 -11.68
N GLN A 178 3.48 16.42 -12.31
CA GLN A 178 3.69 15.97 -13.68
C GLN A 178 3.70 17.18 -14.62
N GLY A 179 4.90 17.63 -14.97
CA GLY A 179 5.10 18.78 -15.84
C GLY A 179 4.75 20.13 -15.18
N SER A 180 5.04 21.20 -15.86
CA SER A 180 4.82 22.59 -15.39
C SER A 180 3.35 23.00 -15.22
N ILE A 181 2.40 22.09 -15.42
CA ILE A 181 0.95 22.39 -15.48
C ILE A 181 0.18 21.77 -14.30
N VAL A 182 0.76 20.82 -13.55
CA VAL A 182 0.05 20.14 -12.46
C VAL A 182 0.41 20.77 -11.11
N SER A 183 -0.60 21.29 -10.44
CA SER A 183 -0.43 21.80 -9.07
C SER A 183 -0.09 20.67 -8.10
N PRO A 184 0.81 20.89 -7.14
CA PRO A 184 1.06 19.93 -6.08
C PRO A 184 -0.22 19.66 -5.27
N PRO A 185 -0.37 18.49 -4.66
CA PRO A 185 -1.50 18.19 -3.80
C PRO A 185 -1.63 19.23 -2.68
N THR A 186 -2.86 19.58 -2.31
CA THR A 186 -3.15 20.61 -1.29
C THR A 186 -2.47 20.31 0.05
N TRP A 187 -2.39 19.04 0.45
CA TRP A 187 -1.73 18.63 1.68
C TRP A 187 -0.23 18.92 1.68
N LEU A 188 0.44 18.81 0.51
CA LEU A 188 1.85 19.16 0.34
C LEU A 188 2.02 20.69 0.30
N TYR A 189 1.19 21.36 -0.48
CA TYR A 189 1.27 22.81 -0.68
C TYR A 189 1.09 23.58 0.62
N ASN A 190 0.13 23.18 1.47
CA ASN A 190 -0.24 23.92 2.69
C ASN A 190 0.81 23.82 3.80
N ASP A 191 1.59 22.75 3.84
CA ASP A 191 2.57 22.52 4.91
C ASP A 191 3.98 22.29 4.35
N ARG A 192 4.31 22.93 3.22
CA ARG A 192 5.64 22.91 2.62
C ARG A 192 6.58 23.88 3.32
N TYR A 193 7.87 23.64 3.17
CA TYR A 193 8.89 24.58 3.62
C TYR A 193 8.80 25.91 2.85
N THR A 194 8.80 27.02 3.60
CA THR A 194 8.96 28.39 3.13
C THR A 194 9.74 29.17 4.19
N ALA A 195 10.22 30.38 3.86
CA ALA A 195 10.88 31.24 4.83
C ALA A 195 9.98 31.55 6.05
N ASP A 196 8.66 31.64 5.82
CA ASP A 196 7.66 31.92 6.87
C ASP A 196 7.22 30.62 7.61
N ASN A 197 7.53 29.43 7.06
CA ASN A 197 7.21 28.13 7.67
C ASN A 197 8.43 27.21 7.71
N PRO A 198 9.47 27.52 8.46
CA PRO A 198 10.70 26.72 8.53
C PRO A 198 10.51 25.36 9.22
N ASN A 199 9.47 25.18 10.02
CA ASN A 199 9.15 23.94 10.74
C ASN A 199 8.12 23.06 9.99
N SER A 200 8.00 23.23 8.68
CA SER A 200 7.08 22.48 7.82
C SER A 200 7.25 20.96 7.90
N LYS A 201 6.22 20.22 7.55
CA LYS A 201 6.29 18.74 7.43
C LYS A 201 6.88 18.28 6.10
N TYR A 202 6.79 19.12 5.07
CA TYR A 202 7.16 18.75 3.70
C TYR A 202 8.26 19.66 3.18
N PRO A 203 9.08 19.17 2.22
CA PRO A 203 10.14 19.97 1.63
C PRO A 203 9.60 21.19 0.88
N VAL A 204 10.51 22.02 0.41
CA VAL A 204 10.21 23.12 -0.50
C VAL A 204 9.46 22.60 -1.73
N ALA A 205 8.64 23.44 -2.34
CA ALA A 205 7.98 23.08 -3.60
C ALA A 205 9.02 22.70 -4.67
N PHE A 206 8.82 21.58 -5.31
CA PHE A 206 9.72 21.02 -6.31
C PHE A 206 8.93 20.55 -7.54
N ASN A 207 9.62 20.37 -8.65
CA ASN A 207 9.08 19.80 -9.87
C ASN A 207 9.51 18.34 -10.04
N ASP A 208 8.99 17.68 -11.07
CA ASP A 208 9.27 16.28 -11.39
C ASP A 208 10.72 15.99 -11.79
N THR A 209 11.48 17.00 -12.14
CA THR A 209 12.91 16.89 -12.52
C THR A 209 13.86 17.23 -11.38
N ASP A 210 13.36 17.62 -10.20
CA ASP A 210 14.21 17.96 -9.05
C ASP A 210 14.88 16.72 -8.47
N PRO A 211 16.20 16.57 -8.61
CA PRO A 211 16.92 15.39 -8.13
C PRO A 211 17.10 15.35 -6.60
N ARG A 212 16.66 16.38 -5.88
CA ARG A 212 16.85 16.52 -4.42
C ARG A 212 15.61 16.12 -3.64
N ASN A 213 14.42 16.39 -4.18
CA ASN A 213 13.15 16.19 -3.49
C ASN A 213 12.26 15.15 -4.16
N ASN A 214 12.34 15.02 -5.50
CA ASN A 214 11.60 14.01 -6.27
C ASN A 214 12.42 12.71 -6.39
N ILE A 215 12.74 12.11 -5.28
CA ILE A 215 13.55 10.89 -5.18
C ILE A 215 12.81 9.82 -4.39
N ALA A 216 13.09 8.56 -4.69
CA ALA A 216 12.61 7.45 -3.89
C ALA A 216 13.31 7.48 -2.51
N ALA A 217 12.68 8.12 -1.54
CA ALA A 217 13.16 8.25 -0.17
C ALA A 217 12.16 7.67 0.84
N ASP A 218 12.66 7.21 1.99
CA ASP A 218 11.84 6.75 3.10
C ASP A 218 10.87 7.82 3.60
N PHE A 219 11.26 9.10 3.42
CA PHE A 219 10.42 10.26 3.69
C PHE A 219 9.06 10.21 2.98
N TRP A 220 8.98 9.59 1.82
CA TRP A 220 7.74 9.49 1.03
C TRP A 220 6.97 8.19 1.26
N LEU A 221 7.52 7.27 2.06
CA LEU A 221 6.82 6.03 2.40
C LEU A 221 5.74 6.29 3.46
N ARG A 222 4.55 5.80 3.18
CA ARG A 222 3.39 5.88 4.08
C ARG A 222 2.87 4.50 4.42
N ASP A 223 2.35 4.38 5.63
CA ASP A 223 1.67 3.16 6.07
C ASP A 223 0.36 3.00 5.30
N ALA A 224 0.24 1.91 4.56
CA ALA A 224 -0.93 1.53 3.77
C ALA A 224 -1.82 0.51 4.50
N SER A 225 -1.66 0.37 5.81
CA SER A 225 -2.56 -0.44 6.63
C SER A 225 -3.95 0.20 6.69
N PHE A 226 -4.99 -0.64 6.65
CA PHE A 226 -6.35 -0.17 6.80
C PHE A 226 -7.26 -1.21 7.43
N PHE A 227 -8.40 -0.73 7.94
CA PHE A 227 -9.55 -1.52 8.36
C PHE A 227 -10.82 -0.89 7.78
N ARG A 228 -11.57 -1.64 6.96
CA ARG A 228 -12.67 -1.10 6.15
C ARG A 228 -13.94 -1.91 6.28
N LEU A 229 -15.07 -1.23 6.47
CA LEU A 229 -16.40 -1.81 6.24
C LEU A 229 -16.63 -1.89 4.72
N LYS A 230 -16.28 -3.07 4.16
CA LYS A 230 -16.29 -3.31 2.71
C LYS A 230 -17.72 -3.40 2.17
N SER A 231 -18.61 -4.06 2.92
CA SER A 231 -20.03 -4.10 2.59
C SER A 231 -20.89 -4.16 3.84
N LEU A 232 -22.06 -3.55 3.74
CA LEU A 232 -23.15 -3.65 4.69
C LEU A 232 -24.43 -3.80 3.89
N GLU A 233 -25.28 -4.75 4.27
CA GLU A 233 -26.65 -4.87 3.78
C GLU A 233 -27.58 -5.19 4.95
N VAL A 234 -28.67 -4.45 5.04
CA VAL A 234 -29.79 -4.73 5.94
C VAL A 234 -30.99 -5.08 5.07
N SER A 235 -31.68 -6.16 5.40
CA SER A 235 -32.86 -6.55 4.66
C SER A 235 -34.00 -6.97 5.56
N TYR A 236 -35.23 -6.87 5.00
CA TYR A 236 -36.45 -7.25 5.62
C TYR A 236 -37.33 -8.04 4.66
N VAL A 237 -37.77 -9.22 5.10
CA VAL A 237 -38.70 -10.09 4.35
C VAL A 237 -40.11 -9.88 4.81
N LEU A 238 -41.02 -9.56 3.90
CA LEU A 238 -42.43 -9.38 4.22
C LEU A 238 -43.10 -10.68 4.69
N PRO A 239 -44.09 -10.59 5.60
CA PRO A 239 -44.90 -11.74 6.01
C PRO A 239 -45.65 -12.36 4.83
N GLU A 240 -45.63 -13.68 4.69
CA GLU A 240 -46.37 -14.43 3.66
C GLU A 240 -47.87 -14.12 3.67
N LYS A 241 -48.46 -13.93 4.85
CA LYS A 241 -49.87 -13.56 5.00
C LYS A 241 -50.27 -12.27 4.28
N MET A 242 -49.30 -11.35 4.09
CA MET A 242 -49.53 -10.11 3.35
C MET A 242 -49.40 -10.32 1.84
N LEU A 243 -48.57 -11.27 1.44
CA LEU A 243 -48.21 -11.51 0.04
C LEU A 243 -49.13 -12.48 -0.68
N SER A 244 -49.73 -13.44 0.05
CA SER A 244 -50.57 -14.49 -0.52
C SER A 244 -51.81 -13.97 -1.27
N ARG A 245 -52.33 -12.80 -0.89
CA ARG A 245 -53.45 -12.15 -1.59
C ARG A 245 -53.08 -11.65 -2.99
N PHE A 246 -51.81 -11.48 -3.27
CA PHE A 246 -51.30 -10.95 -4.52
C PHE A 246 -50.61 -12.01 -5.38
N GLY A 247 -50.60 -13.27 -4.95
CA GLY A 247 -49.90 -14.35 -5.66
C GLY A 247 -48.36 -14.26 -5.58
N ILE A 248 -47.86 -13.48 -4.63
CA ILE A 248 -46.42 -13.27 -4.45
C ILE A 248 -45.91 -14.27 -3.40
N LEU A 249 -44.90 -15.06 -3.75
CA LEU A 249 -44.28 -16.06 -2.87
C LEU A 249 -43.35 -15.41 -1.83
N ASN A 250 -42.56 -14.45 -2.27
CA ASN A 250 -41.58 -13.77 -1.39
C ASN A 250 -41.35 -12.32 -1.84
N MET A 251 -41.23 -11.41 -0.90
CA MET A 251 -40.82 -10.03 -1.14
C MET A 251 -39.83 -9.60 -0.07
N ARG A 252 -38.60 -9.24 -0.52
CA ARG A 252 -37.51 -8.81 0.35
C ARG A 252 -37.11 -7.40 -0.03
N PHE A 253 -37.17 -6.48 0.91
CA PHE A 253 -36.57 -5.14 0.80
C PHE A 253 -35.16 -5.20 1.34
N TYR A 254 -34.25 -4.47 0.68
CA TYR A 254 -32.90 -4.34 1.18
C TYR A 254 -32.34 -2.93 0.97
N ALA A 255 -31.48 -2.53 1.89
CA ALA A 255 -30.68 -1.31 1.80
C ALA A 255 -29.26 -1.62 2.23
N GLY A 256 -28.29 -1.05 1.57
CA GLY A 256 -26.89 -1.31 1.89
C GLY A 256 -25.92 -0.44 1.12
N GLY A 257 -24.66 -0.78 1.21
CA GLY A 257 -23.62 -0.09 0.47
C GLY A 257 -22.27 -0.76 0.59
N THR A 258 -21.32 -0.21 -0.17
CA THR A 258 -19.94 -0.69 -0.21
C THR A 258 -18.97 0.45 0.11
N ASN A 259 -17.82 0.09 0.71
CA ASN A 259 -16.76 1.02 1.11
C ASN A 259 -17.26 2.14 2.03
N LEU A 260 -18.20 1.82 2.95
CA LEU A 260 -18.92 2.82 3.74
C LEU A 260 -18.02 3.54 4.75
N PHE A 261 -17.07 2.83 5.32
CA PHE A 261 -16.20 3.36 6.35
C PHE A 261 -14.80 2.74 6.24
N SER A 262 -13.76 3.55 6.41
CA SER A 262 -12.37 3.10 6.45
C SER A 262 -11.61 3.84 7.54
N ILE A 263 -10.80 3.11 8.28
CA ILE A 263 -9.76 3.62 9.18
C ILE A 263 -8.43 3.34 8.48
N ASP A 264 -7.72 4.37 8.08
CA ASP A 264 -6.44 4.29 7.40
C ASP A 264 -5.65 5.59 7.51
N ASN A 265 -4.36 5.51 7.24
CA ASN A 265 -3.44 6.65 7.27
C ASN A 265 -3.33 7.37 5.91
N MET A 266 -3.92 6.81 4.85
CA MET A 266 -3.81 7.34 3.48
C MET A 266 -4.86 8.42 3.18
N LYS A 267 -5.94 8.46 3.93
CA LYS A 267 -7.05 9.40 3.77
C LYS A 267 -6.61 10.87 3.80
N GLN A 268 -5.62 11.21 4.64
CA GLN A 268 -5.09 12.58 4.71
C GLN A 268 -4.40 13.02 3.41
N TYR A 269 -4.00 12.07 2.57
CA TYR A 269 -3.40 12.30 1.25
C TYR A 269 -4.42 12.22 0.11
N ASN A 270 -5.71 11.97 0.41
CA ASN A 270 -6.77 11.66 -0.57
C ASN A 270 -6.46 10.42 -1.43
N LEU A 271 -5.74 9.46 -0.86
CA LEU A 271 -5.36 8.21 -1.50
C LEU A 271 -6.05 7.01 -0.84
N ASP A 272 -6.26 5.96 -1.62
CA ASP A 272 -6.75 4.69 -1.10
C ASP A 272 -5.58 3.75 -0.78
N PRO A 273 -5.56 3.11 0.40
CA PRO A 273 -4.47 2.21 0.80
C PRO A 273 -4.34 0.94 -0.05
N GLU A 274 -5.37 0.57 -0.83
CA GLU A 274 -5.31 -0.57 -1.76
C GLU A 274 -4.72 -0.19 -3.14
N THR A 275 -4.54 1.09 -3.43
CA THR A 275 -3.95 1.53 -4.70
C THR A 275 -2.43 1.57 -4.61
N ASN A 276 -1.78 0.82 -5.49
CA ASN A 276 -0.33 0.83 -5.62
C ASN A 276 0.09 1.79 -6.74
N ASN A 277 0.10 3.08 -6.45
CA ASN A 277 0.54 4.10 -7.39
C ASN A 277 1.39 5.15 -6.68
N THR A 278 2.63 5.28 -7.13
CA THR A 278 3.61 6.21 -6.58
C THR A 278 3.31 7.69 -6.88
N THR A 279 2.55 7.98 -7.93
CA THR A 279 2.31 9.36 -8.41
C THR A 279 1.18 10.07 -7.67
N GLY A 280 0.37 9.35 -6.91
CA GLY A 280 -0.80 9.92 -6.24
C GLY A 280 -1.97 10.28 -7.17
N VAL A 281 -1.86 9.97 -8.47
CA VAL A 281 -2.92 10.21 -9.46
C VAL A 281 -3.73 8.94 -9.62
N ASN A 282 -4.75 8.78 -8.79
CA ASN A 282 -5.61 7.61 -8.79
C ASN A 282 -7.07 8.01 -8.85
N TYR A 283 -7.87 7.16 -9.48
CA TYR A 283 -9.32 7.28 -9.35
C TYR A 283 -9.72 6.93 -7.91
N PRO A 284 -10.41 7.83 -7.18
CA PRO A 284 -10.77 7.57 -5.79
C PRO A 284 -11.76 6.40 -5.69
N GLN A 285 -11.62 5.61 -4.66
CA GLN A 285 -12.61 4.57 -4.34
C GLN A 285 -13.96 5.19 -4.05
N THR A 286 -14.98 4.75 -4.76
CA THR A 286 -16.35 5.23 -4.59
C THR A 286 -17.05 4.52 -3.43
N ARG A 287 -17.88 5.28 -2.70
CA ARG A 287 -18.92 4.72 -1.83
C ARG A 287 -20.19 4.54 -2.64
N ILE A 288 -20.75 3.35 -2.56
CA ILE A 288 -21.99 3.03 -3.27
C ILE A 288 -23.07 2.76 -2.24
N TYR A 289 -24.19 3.42 -2.37
CA TYR A 289 -25.40 3.14 -1.60
C TYR A 289 -26.42 2.50 -2.54
N ARG A 290 -27.12 1.49 -2.05
CA ARG A 290 -28.13 0.77 -2.82
C ARG A 290 -29.36 0.51 -1.98
N VAL A 291 -30.50 0.59 -2.62
CA VAL A 291 -31.80 0.14 -2.08
C VAL A 291 -32.48 -0.68 -3.17
N GLY A 292 -33.23 -1.68 -2.77
CA GLY A 292 -33.93 -2.50 -3.74
C GLY A 292 -34.98 -3.41 -3.14
N VAL A 293 -35.71 -4.06 -4.03
CA VAL A 293 -36.77 -5.04 -3.71
C VAL A 293 -36.55 -6.27 -4.59
N ASN A 294 -36.54 -7.43 -3.97
CA ASN A 294 -36.59 -8.72 -4.66
C ASN A 294 -37.98 -9.30 -4.51
N ILE A 295 -38.63 -9.67 -5.61
CA ILE A 295 -39.94 -10.26 -5.66
C ILE A 295 -39.85 -11.62 -6.36
N SER A 296 -40.42 -12.64 -5.71
CA SER A 296 -40.63 -13.98 -6.29
C SER A 296 -42.12 -14.24 -6.44
N LEU A 297 -42.56 -14.63 -7.64
CA LEU A 297 -43.94 -14.92 -8.00
C LEU A 297 -44.16 -16.43 -7.99
#